data_a6264690c6f859dba098122f345eb712
#
_entry.id   a6264690c6f859dba098122f345eb712
#
_cell.length_a   1.000
_cell.length_b   1.000
_cell.length_c   1.000
_cell.angle_alpha   90.00
_cell.angle_beta   90.00
_cell.angle_gamma   90.00
#
_symmetry.space_group_name_H-M   'P 1'
#
loop_
_entity.id
_entity.type
_entity.pdbx_description
1 polymer ?
#
loop_
_entity_poly.entity_id
_entity_poly.type
_entity_poly.pdbx_seq_one_letter_code
_entity_poly.pdbx_strand_id
1 'polypeptide(L)'
;MERQPLIEFRNVTKRFGERTILDGVNFKIYEGEVTTIIGLSGTGKSVTLKHIIGLLKPDAGEILYQGVPIQRMSPQAWNAYIGRISYMFQNNALFDSMTVFENVALPLKRTTRLSRKEIESKAMTRIEQAELREVAHKYPSEISGGMQKRAALARAMVTDPQIVLFDEPTTGQDPIRKNAILQMIAQYKKKYQFTAVLISHEIPDVFFISNRVLALYGKQIVFQGPPEEFEKFDHPFQDEIVQSLENFAEELTGLYSRRHFKIRYQSDLAKRSDDSYAVLVFSFDNMDAIGESVSHDAAQQVLRSLGTYIRKHFGAVGGFSTRQTINEFATILPFSDLDEAKRILDNFVQDFQKQGMAEISSVFNERVNEDACFDFSISVGMAQGQSQIEIESVIEFARFNKQPLANFQCEARRKPS
;
A
#
# COMPACT_ATOMS: atom_id res chain seq x y z
N MET A 1 10.08 11.02 -25.44
CA MET A 1 9.96 12.35 -24.79
C MET A 1 9.83 12.11 -23.29
N GLU A 2 10.67 12.74 -22.47
CA GLU A 2 10.50 12.66 -21.01
C GLU A 2 9.15 13.28 -20.63
N ARG A 3 8.36 12.56 -19.83
CA ARG A 3 7.08 13.03 -19.33
C ARG A 3 7.30 14.25 -18.43
N GLN A 4 6.60 15.35 -18.68
CA GLN A 4 6.73 16.57 -17.88
C GLN A 4 6.15 16.35 -16.48
N PRO A 5 6.87 16.67 -15.40
CA PRO A 5 6.35 16.54 -14.05
C PRO A 5 5.24 17.56 -13.76
N LEU A 6 4.22 17.14 -13.02
CA LEU A 6 3.17 18.02 -12.51
C LEU A 6 3.71 18.90 -11.38
N ILE A 7 4.42 18.28 -10.41
CA ILE A 7 5.10 18.96 -9.31
C ILE A 7 6.55 18.48 -9.30
N GLU A 8 7.48 19.42 -9.13
CA GLU A 8 8.92 19.11 -9.06
C GLU A 8 9.56 19.87 -7.90
N PHE A 9 10.33 19.17 -7.09
CA PHE A 9 11.20 19.73 -6.05
C PHE A 9 12.61 19.81 -6.60
N ARG A 10 13.22 21.00 -6.53
CA ARG A 10 14.60 21.25 -6.98
C ARG A 10 15.43 21.79 -5.84
N ASN A 11 16.34 20.98 -5.33
CA ASN A 11 17.28 21.31 -4.27
C ASN A 11 16.60 21.94 -3.04
N VAL A 12 15.42 21.42 -2.66
CA VAL A 12 14.60 21.98 -1.59
C VAL A 12 15.21 21.69 -0.24
N THR A 13 15.53 22.74 0.51
CA THR A 13 15.99 22.66 1.90
C THR A 13 14.98 23.32 2.82
N LYS A 14 14.72 22.67 3.96
CA LYS A 14 13.84 23.20 5.02
C LYS A 14 14.47 23.04 6.39
N ARG A 15 14.51 24.14 7.15
CA ARG A 15 15.01 24.22 8.50
C ARG A 15 13.95 24.76 9.48
N PHE A 16 14.02 24.33 10.73
CA PHE A 16 13.28 24.89 11.85
C PHE A 16 14.29 25.22 12.95
N GLY A 17 14.64 26.50 13.09
CA GLY A 17 15.79 26.92 13.88
C GLY A 17 17.07 26.29 13.32
N GLU A 18 17.84 25.62 14.19
CA GLU A 18 19.08 24.93 13.80
C GLU A 18 18.85 23.54 13.17
N ARG A 19 17.63 23.00 13.30
CA ARG A 19 17.31 21.65 12.84
C ARG A 19 16.94 21.65 11.35
N THR A 20 17.79 21.05 10.51
CA THR A 20 17.47 20.77 9.12
C THR A 20 16.57 19.54 9.04
N ILE A 21 15.44 19.65 8.33
CA ILE A 21 14.47 18.58 8.10
C ILE A 21 14.57 18.01 6.70
N LEU A 22 14.70 18.88 5.69
CA LEU A 22 14.93 18.50 4.30
C LEU A 22 16.24 19.17 3.86
N ASP A 23 17.10 18.46 3.16
CA ASP A 23 18.41 18.93 2.76
C ASP A 23 18.67 18.66 1.27
N GLY A 24 18.47 19.68 0.43
CA GLY A 24 18.69 19.60 -1.01
C GLY A 24 17.79 18.55 -1.71
N VAL A 25 16.55 18.40 -1.27
CA VAL A 25 15.64 17.34 -1.74
C VAL A 25 15.22 17.59 -3.20
N ASN A 26 15.34 16.52 -4.02
CA ASN A 26 14.95 16.51 -5.42
C ASN A 26 14.01 15.33 -5.71
N PHE A 27 12.84 15.61 -6.28
CA PHE A 27 11.92 14.56 -6.77
C PHE A 27 10.86 15.13 -7.71
N LYS A 28 10.15 14.24 -8.40
CA LYS A 28 9.11 14.56 -9.38
C LYS A 28 7.82 13.79 -9.08
N ILE A 29 6.68 14.47 -9.20
CA ILE A 29 5.33 13.91 -9.13
C ILE A 29 4.70 14.10 -10.49
N TYR A 30 4.09 13.04 -11.04
CA TYR A 30 3.50 13.06 -12.37
C TYR A 30 1.97 13.07 -12.30
N GLU A 31 1.36 13.73 -13.27
CA GLU A 31 -0.11 13.80 -13.36
C GLU A 31 -0.71 12.41 -13.52
N GLY A 32 -1.81 12.17 -12.79
CA GLY A 32 -2.51 10.91 -12.83
C GLY A 32 -1.81 9.75 -12.13
N GLU A 33 -0.68 9.93 -11.43
CA GLU A 33 -0.02 8.90 -10.63
C GLU A 33 -0.42 8.97 -9.14
N VAL A 34 -0.27 7.86 -8.46
CA VAL A 34 -0.19 7.78 -7.00
C VAL A 34 1.29 7.73 -6.63
N THR A 35 1.80 8.81 -6.05
CA THR A 35 3.16 8.88 -5.52
C THR A 35 3.13 8.69 -4.02
N THR A 36 3.76 7.64 -3.52
CA THR A 36 3.82 7.35 -2.09
C THR A 36 5.17 7.77 -1.51
N ILE A 37 5.14 8.58 -0.46
CA ILE A 37 6.33 8.99 0.30
C ILE A 37 6.41 8.11 1.54
N ILE A 38 7.49 7.34 1.62
CA ILE A 38 7.80 6.46 2.76
C ILE A 38 9.00 6.98 3.53
N GLY A 39 9.10 6.62 4.80
CA GLY A 39 10.20 7.02 5.67
C GLY A 39 9.84 6.83 7.14
N LEU A 40 10.84 6.83 8.02
CA LEU A 40 10.63 6.72 9.46
C LEU A 40 9.80 7.89 10.02
N SER A 41 9.24 7.71 11.22
CA SER A 41 8.52 8.79 11.89
C SER A 41 9.44 9.99 12.14
N GLY A 42 8.94 11.21 11.91
CA GLY A 42 9.70 12.45 12.13
C GLY A 42 10.75 12.81 11.07
N THR A 43 10.85 12.07 9.96
CA THR A 43 11.84 12.35 8.89
C THR A 43 11.50 13.54 8.00
N GLY A 44 10.28 14.10 8.08
CA GLY A 44 9.88 15.27 7.29
C GLY A 44 8.86 14.99 6.17
N LYS A 45 8.24 13.80 6.15
CA LYS A 45 7.21 13.44 5.14
C LYS A 45 6.07 14.46 5.09
N SER A 46 5.42 14.75 6.23
CA SER A 46 4.33 15.75 6.29
C SER A 46 4.84 17.17 6.00
N VAL A 47 6.12 17.48 6.28
CA VAL A 47 6.76 18.74 5.89
C VAL A 47 6.77 18.86 4.36
N THR A 48 7.07 17.77 3.65
CA THR A 48 7.04 17.74 2.18
C THR A 48 5.64 18.05 1.63
N LEU A 49 4.58 17.44 2.16
CA LEU A 49 3.20 17.76 1.73
C LEU A 49 2.82 19.22 2.02
N LYS A 50 3.23 19.75 3.19
CA LYS A 50 2.96 21.16 3.56
C LYS A 50 3.64 22.16 2.63
N HIS A 51 4.74 21.80 2.01
CA HIS A 51 5.36 22.62 0.96
C HIS A 51 4.54 22.60 -0.33
N ILE A 52 3.96 21.48 -0.72
CA ILE A 52 3.12 21.38 -1.92
C ILE A 52 1.93 22.33 -1.81
N ILE A 53 1.24 22.38 -0.66
CA ILE A 53 0.09 23.29 -0.46
C ILE A 53 0.51 24.70 -0.02
N GLY A 54 1.81 24.99 0.03
CA GLY A 54 2.34 26.30 0.39
C GLY A 54 2.13 26.74 1.84
N LEU A 55 1.78 25.83 2.74
CA LEU A 55 1.78 26.09 4.20
C LEU A 55 3.19 26.30 4.74
N LEU A 56 4.19 25.76 4.06
CA LEU A 56 5.60 25.98 4.35
C LEU A 56 6.30 26.50 3.08
N LYS A 57 7.23 27.42 3.28
CA LYS A 57 8.14 27.89 2.24
C LYS A 57 9.51 27.21 2.41
N PRO A 58 10.16 26.77 1.35
CA PRO A 58 11.54 26.28 1.43
C PRO A 58 12.48 27.42 1.85
N ASP A 59 13.54 27.07 2.58
CA ASP A 59 14.60 28.02 2.95
C ASP A 59 15.66 28.14 1.82
N ALA A 60 15.79 27.08 0.98
CA ALA A 60 16.56 27.10 -0.27
C ALA A 60 15.91 26.16 -1.30
N GLY A 61 16.25 26.35 -2.57
CA GLY A 61 15.67 25.61 -3.68
C GLY A 61 14.28 26.13 -4.07
N GLU A 62 13.62 25.42 -4.95
CA GLU A 62 12.31 25.84 -5.48
C GLU A 62 11.39 24.63 -5.72
N ILE A 63 10.08 24.89 -5.66
CA ILE A 63 9.04 23.94 -5.97
C ILE A 63 8.31 24.44 -7.20
N LEU A 64 8.20 23.59 -8.21
CA LEU A 64 7.55 23.93 -9.46
C LEU A 64 6.23 23.18 -9.61
N TYR A 65 5.23 23.87 -10.11
CA TYR A 65 3.98 23.30 -10.60
C TYR A 65 3.90 23.53 -12.10
N GLN A 66 3.88 22.47 -12.90
CA GLN A 66 3.92 22.52 -14.37
C GLN A 66 5.07 23.42 -14.90
N GLY A 67 6.25 23.32 -14.29
CA GLY A 67 7.43 24.08 -14.65
C GLY A 67 7.49 25.52 -14.11
N VAL A 68 6.46 26.00 -13.43
CA VAL A 68 6.40 27.36 -12.85
C VAL A 68 6.68 27.30 -11.35
N PRO A 69 7.69 28.03 -10.82
CA PRO A 69 7.92 28.11 -9.38
C PRO A 69 6.70 28.63 -8.62
N ILE A 70 6.19 27.84 -7.67
CA ILE A 70 4.98 28.22 -6.91
C ILE A 70 5.17 29.51 -6.09
N GLN A 71 6.42 29.79 -5.69
CA GLN A 71 6.77 31.01 -4.94
C GLN A 71 6.69 32.28 -5.77
N ARG A 72 6.68 32.15 -7.11
CA ARG A 72 6.62 33.27 -8.07
C ARG A 72 5.26 33.41 -8.74
N MET A 73 4.27 32.63 -8.33
CA MET A 73 2.92 32.72 -8.89
C MET A 73 2.24 34.04 -8.52
N SER A 74 1.48 34.61 -9.46
CA SER A 74 0.58 35.71 -9.14
C SER A 74 -0.51 35.23 -8.16
N PRO A 75 -1.15 36.16 -7.41
CA PRO A 75 -2.24 35.80 -6.50
C PRO A 75 -3.36 34.98 -7.19
N GLN A 76 -3.69 35.32 -8.44
CA GLN A 76 -4.70 34.60 -9.21
C GLN A 76 -4.24 33.18 -9.56
N ALA A 77 -2.99 33.02 -10.04
CA ALA A 77 -2.41 31.70 -10.36
C ALA A 77 -2.28 30.83 -9.11
N TRP A 78 -1.88 31.44 -7.99
CA TRP A 78 -1.81 30.79 -6.70
C TRP A 78 -3.17 30.27 -6.22
N ASN A 79 -4.20 31.11 -6.26
CA ASN A 79 -5.57 30.70 -5.89
C ASN A 79 -6.10 29.58 -6.80
N ALA A 80 -5.81 29.65 -8.10
CA ALA A 80 -6.16 28.60 -9.05
C ALA A 80 -5.42 27.28 -8.76
N TYR A 81 -4.14 27.36 -8.38
CA TYR A 81 -3.35 26.18 -7.97
C TYR A 81 -3.90 25.53 -6.70
N ILE A 82 -4.09 26.32 -5.63
CA ILE A 82 -4.60 25.82 -4.35
C ILE A 82 -6.04 25.28 -4.49
N GLY A 83 -6.87 25.90 -5.32
CA GLY A 83 -8.23 25.42 -5.59
C GLY A 83 -8.31 24.04 -6.25
N ARG A 84 -7.20 23.54 -6.82
CA ARG A 84 -7.08 22.19 -7.41
C ARG A 84 -6.62 21.13 -6.44
N ILE A 85 -6.17 21.53 -5.24
CA ILE A 85 -5.56 20.63 -4.26
C ILE A 85 -6.53 20.40 -3.10
N SER A 86 -6.61 19.15 -2.66
CA SER A 86 -7.24 18.80 -1.40
C SER A 86 -6.25 18.10 -0.48
N TYR A 87 -6.44 18.25 0.82
CA TYR A 87 -5.57 17.70 1.85
C TYR A 87 -6.37 16.92 2.87
N MET A 88 -6.01 15.67 3.07
CA MET A 88 -6.51 14.83 4.16
C MET A 88 -5.44 14.74 5.26
N PHE A 89 -5.73 15.34 6.41
CA PHE A 89 -4.82 15.37 7.56
C PHE A 89 -4.81 14.04 8.32
N GLN A 90 -3.68 13.71 8.93
CA GLN A 90 -3.46 12.50 9.75
C GLN A 90 -4.54 12.32 10.83
N ASN A 91 -4.91 13.39 11.52
CA ASN A 91 -5.92 13.38 12.60
C ASN A 91 -7.34 13.70 12.09
N ASN A 92 -7.64 13.38 10.82
CA ASN A 92 -8.92 13.64 10.16
C ASN A 92 -9.29 15.13 10.09
N ALA A 93 -8.94 15.94 11.09
CA ALA A 93 -9.23 17.36 11.24
C ALA A 93 -10.72 17.70 10.98
N LEU A 94 -11.62 16.82 11.41
CA LEU A 94 -13.06 17.11 11.41
C LEU A 94 -13.36 18.17 12.48
N PHE A 95 -14.32 19.04 12.19
CA PHE A 95 -14.81 19.99 13.17
C PHE A 95 -15.83 19.30 14.06
N ASP A 96 -15.53 19.18 15.36
CA ASP A 96 -16.39 18.50 16.33
C ASP A 96 -17.74 19.19 16.53
N SER A 97 -17.82 20.49 16.27
CA SER A 97 -19.05 21.29 16.31
C SER A 97 -19.94 21.18 15.07
N MET A 98 -19.53 20.37 14.09
CA MET A 98 -20.22 20.17 12.82
C MET A 98 -20.59 18.69 12.64
N THR A 99 -21.76 18.42 12.08
CA THR A 99 -22.15 17.08 11.66
C THR A 99 -21.24 16.54 10.55
N VAL A 100 -21.31 15.24 10.25
CA VAL A 100 -20.62 14.64 9.10
C VAL A 100 -20.97 15.38 7.81
N PHE A 101 -22.26 15.64 7.58
CA PHE A 101 -22.72 16.41 6.42
C PHE A 101 -22.11 17.80 6.35
N GLU A 102 -22.12 18.54 7.45
CA GLU A 102 -21.55 19.89 7.50
C GLU A 102 -20.05 19.91 7.27
N ASN A 103 -19.31 18.93 7.83
CA ASN A 103 -17.89 18.76 7.58
C ASN A 103 -17.61 18.51 6.09
N VAL A 104 -18.36 17.61 5.45
CA VAL A 104 -18.18 17.29 4.03
C VAL A 104 -18.60 18.45 3.13
N ALA A 105 -19.67 19.15 3.46
CA ALA A 105 -20.17 20.29 2.68
C ALA A 105 -19.31 21.57 2.82
N LEU A 106 -18.49 21.68 3.89
CA LEU A 106 -17.75 22.90 4.22
C LEU A 106 -16.84 23.40 3.10
N PRO A 107 -16.01 22.56 2.43
CA PRO A 107 -15.17 23.03 1.32
C PRO A 107 -16.01 23.66 0.20
N LEU A 108 -17.13 23.05 -0.20
CA LEU A 108 -18.01 23.60 -1.23
C LEU A 108 -18.57 24.97 -0.85
N LYS A 109 -19.03 25.11 0.40
CA LYS A 109 -19.56 26.38 0.93
C LYS A 109 -18.51 27.51 0.92
N ARG A 110 -17.22 27.17 1.07
CA ARG A 110 -16.12 28.15 1.17
C ARG A 110 -15.47 28.48 -0.15
N THR A 111 -15.40 27.53 -1.08
CA THR A 111 -14.58 27.68 -2.30
C THR A 111 -15.39 27.74 -3.59
N THR A 112 -16.71 27.53 -3.54
CA THR A 112 -17.55 27.52 -4.74
C THR A 112 -18.72 28.53 -4.63
N ARG A 113 -19.35 28.82 -5.78
CA ARG A 113 -20.57 29.62 -5.86
C ARG A 113 -21.82 28.76 -6.07
N LEU A 114 -21.78 27.50 -5.70
CA LEU A 114 -22.89 26.56 -5.84
C LEU A 114 -24.06 26.94 -4.95
N SER A 115 -25.27 26.73 -5.43
CA SER A 115 -26.50 26.90 -4.64
C SER A 115 -26.55 25.89 -3.49
N ARG A 116 -27.39 26.17 -2.48
CA ARG A 116 -27.59 25.27 -1.33
C ARG A 116 -27.98 23.85 -1.77
N LYS A 117 -28.86 23.72 -2.78
CA LYS A 117 -29.30 22.42 -3.30
C LYS A 117 -28.16 21.64 -3.98
N GLU A 118 -27.32 22.32 -4.74
CA GLU A 118 -26.16 21.69 -5.41
C GLU A 118 -25.11 21.23 -4.37
N ILE A 119 -24.86 22.06 -3.34
CA ILE A 119 -23.96 21.69 -2.24
C ILE A 119 -24.49 20.46 -1.50
N GLU A 120 -25.78 20.45 -1.18
CA GLU A 120 -26.43 19.33 -0.51
C GLU A 120 -26.33 18.04 -1.34
N SER A 121 -26.67 18.11 -2.62
CA SER A 121 -26.59 16.95 -3.53
C SER A 121 -25.16 16.42 -3.64
N LYS A 122 -24.16 17.29 -3.88
CA LYS A 122 -22.75 16.87 -3.99
C LYS A 122 -22.23 16.27 -2.69
N ALA A 123 -22.50 16.91 -1.56
CA ALA A 123 -22.04 16.43 -0.25
C ALA A 123 -22.68 15.09 0.09
N MET A 124 -23.99 14.92 -0.12
CA MET A 124 -24.66 13.63 0.12
C MET A 124 -24.15 12.53 -0.79
N THR A 125 -23.90 12.80 -2.06
CA THR A 125 -23.29 11.84 -2.98
C THR A 125 -21.94 11.32 -2.45
N ARG A 126 -21.07 12.20 -1.91
CA ARG A 126 -19.79 11.80 -1.33
C ARG A 126 -19.95 11.02 -0.02
N ILE A 127 -20.93 11.39 0.79
CA ILE A 127 -21.27 10.71 2.05
C ILE A 127 -21.79 9.30 1.76
N GLU A 128 -22.65 9.13 0.74
CA GLU A 128 -23.14 7.82 0.31
C GLU A 128 -22.03 6.93 -0.22
N GLN A 129 -21.13 7.47 -1.05
CA GLN A 129 -19.95 6.76 -1.54
C GLN A 129 -18.98 6.34 -0.43
N ALA A 130 -18.97 7.09 0.67
CA ALA A 130 -18.21 6.75 1.88
C ALA A 130 -18.98 5.80 2.83
N GLU A 131 -20.17 5.32 2.46
CA GLU A 131 -21.05 4.47 3.28
C GLU A 131 -21.41 5.13 4.64
N LEU A 132 -21.70 6.44 4.62
CA LEU A 132 -21.97 7.23 5.82
C LEU A 132 -23.37 7.86 5.82
N ARG A 133 -24.27 7.44 4.91
CA ARG A 133 -25.60 8.04 4.75
C ARG A 133 -26.40 8.07 6.07
N GLU A 134 -26.40 6.96 6.79
CA GLU A 134 -27.17 6.82 8.05
C GLU A 134 -26.63 7.70 9.20
N VAL A 135 -25.37 8.12 9.10
CA VAL A 135 -24.71 8.92 10.12
C VAL A 135 -24.42 10.34 9.64
N ALA A 136 -24.99 10.76 8.49
CA ALA A 136 -24.73 12.07 7.88
C ALA A 136 -25.00 13.24 8.83
N HIS A 137 -25.99 13.11 9.73
CA HIS A 137 -26.39 14.16 10.67
C HIS A 137 -25.81 13.96 12.08
N LYS A 138 -24.95 12.96 12.28
CA LYS A 138 -24.24 12.75 13.55
C LYS A 138 -22.98 13.61 13.63
N TYR A 139 -22.54 13.90 14.84
CA TYR A 139 -21.30 14.59 15.11
C TYR A 139 -20.11 13.61 15.08
N PRO A 140 -18.87 14.06 14.86
CA PRO A 140 -17.67 13.21 14.89
C PRO A 140 -17.57 12.36 16.17
N SER A 141 -17.94 12.88 17.33
CA SER A 141 -17.93 12.16 18.60
C SER A 141 -18.92 10.98 18.70
N GLU A 142 -19.93 10.94 17.82
CA GLU A 142 -20.97 9.91 17.81
C GLU A 142 -20.69 8.78 16.82
N ILE A 143 -19.57 8.82 16.11
CA ILE A 143 -19.20 7.85 15.08
C ILE A 143 -17.83 7.24 15.36
N SER A 144 -17.59 6.03 14.87
CA SER A 144 -16.31 5.34 15.05
C SER A 144 -15.14 6.04 14.36
N GLY A 145 -13.90 5.84 14.82
CA GLY A 145 -12.71 6.41 14.21
C GLY A 145 -12.55 6.07 12.71
N GLY A 146 -12.96 4.86 12.29
CA GLY A 146 -12.99 4.48 10.88
C GLY A 146 -14.02 5.28 10.08
N MET A 147 -15.23 5.54 10.65
CA MET A 147 -16.22 6.42 10.04
C MET A 147 -15.72 7.87 9.95
N GLN A 148 -15.01 8.35 10.97
CA GLN A 148 -14.39 9.68 10.93
C GLN A 148 -13.37 9.80 9.79
N LYS A 149 -12.55 8.77 9.56
CA LYS A 149 -11.59 8.76 8.44
C LYS A 149 -12.29 8.73 7.09
N ARG A 150 -13.36 7.95 6.94
CA ARG A 150 -14.19 7.95 5.74
C ARG A 150 -14.86 9.30 5.50
N ALA A 151 -15.32 9.99 6.55
CA ALA A 151 -15.86 11.34 6.46
C ALA A 151 -14.80 12.37 6.03
N ALA A 152 -13.58 12.27 6.57
CA ALA A 152 -12.46 13.12 6.18
C ALA A 152 -12.08 12.90 4.69
N LEU A 153 -12.10 11.66 4.22
CA LEU A 153 -11.88 11.32 2.81
C LEU A 153 -12.99 11.89 1.92
N ALA A 154 -14.27 11.72 2.31
CA ALA A 154 -15.40 12.30 1.59
C ALA A 154 -15.29 13.83 1.49
N ARG A 155 -14.90 14.49 2.59
CA ARG A 155 -14.63 15.94 2.63
C ARG A 155 -13.50 16.34 1.68
N ALA A 156 -12.41 15.58 1.65
CA ALA A 156 -11.28 15.84 0.75
C ALA A 156 -11.67 15.71 -0.72
N MET A 157 -12.60 14.83 -1.05
CA MET A 157 -13.03 14.55 -2.42
C MET A 157 -14.21 15.40 -2.92
N VAL A 158 -14.86 16.19 -2.06
CA VAL A 158 -16.14 16.84 -2.38
C VAL A 158 -16.03 17.93 -3.45
N THR A 159 -14.87 18.57 -3.58
CA THR A 159 -14.59 19.64 -4.56
C THR A 159 -14.10 19.12 -5.93
N ASP A 160 -14.07 17.82 -6.14
CA ASP A 160 -13.50 17.19 -7.34
C ASP A 160 -12.04 17.63 -7.61
N PRO A 161 -11.12 17.48 -6.65
CA PRO A 161 -9.77 18.01 -6.75
C PRO A 161 -8.96 17.28 -7.84
N GLN A 162 -8.00 18.00 -8.46
CA GLN A 162 -7.04 17.40 -9.40
C GLN A 162 -5.85 16.77 -8.69
N ILE A 163 -5.51 17.23 -7.50
CA ILE A 163 -4.42 16.74 -6.66
C ILE A 163 -4.98 16.47 -5.26
N VAL A 164 -4.73 15.29 -4.73
CA VAL A 164 -5.12 14.93 -3.36
C VAL A 164 -3.89 14.52 -2.58
N LEU A 165 -3.68 15.17 -1.44
CA LEU A 165 -2.59 14.89 -0.52
C LEU A 165 -3.14 14.13 0.68
N PHE A 166 -2.63 12.93 0.93
CA PHE A 166 -3.01 12.06 2.03
C PHE A 166 -1.87 11.97 3.04
N ASP A 167 -2.07 12.52 4.23
CA ASP A 167 -1.08 12.46 5.30
C ASP A 167 -1.44 11.32 6.26
N GLU A 168 -0.84 10.16 6.07
CA GLU A 168 -1.03 8.94 6.86
C GLU A 168 -2.53 8.55 7.05
N PRO A 169 -3.28 8.32 5.98
CA PRO A 169 -4.74 8.14 6.04
C PRO A 169 -5.18 6.90 6.84
N THR A 170 -4.31 5.92 7.00
CA THR A 170 -4.59 4.62 7.63
C THR A 170 -4.13 4.52 9.07
N THR A 171 -3.34 5.48 9.55
CA THR A 171 -2.75 5.45 10.91
C THR A 171 -3.82 5.33 12.01
N GLY A 172 -3.58 4.42 12.97
CA GLY A 172 -4.48 4.18 14.11
C GLY A 172 -5.73 3.37 13.78
N GLN A 173 -5.78 2.70 12.64
CA GLN A 173 -6.84 1.77 12.27
C GLN A 173 -6.36 0.31 12.38
N ASP A 174 -7.31 -0.60 12.65
CA ASP A 174 -7.06 -2.04 12.52
C ASP A 174 -6.85 -2.44 11.04
N PRO A 175 -6.26 -3.61 10.75
CA PRO A 175 -5.92 -4.04 9.39
C PRO A 175 -7.10 -4.04 8.41
N ILE A 176 -8.31 -4.43 8.86
CA ILE A 176 -9.51 -4.47 8.01
C ILE A 176 -9.91 -3.06 7.59
N ARG A 177 -9.91 -2.12 8.55
CA ARG A 177 -10.29 -0.72 8.30
C ARG A 177 -9.23 0.03 7.48
N LYS A 178 -7.93 -0.27 7.70
CA LYS A 178 -6.83 0.23 6.87
C LYS A 178 -7.07 -0.09 5.40
N ASN A 179 -7.35 -1.36 5.12
CA ASN A 179 -7.60 -1.84 3.77
C ASN A 179 -8.82 -1.19 3.13
N ALA A 180 -9.91 -1.02 3.88
CA ALA A 180 -11.10 -0.33 3.39
C ALA A 180 -10.79 1.12 2.96
N ILE A 181 -9.90 1.83 3.68
CA ILE A 181 -9.49 3.19 3.32
C ILE A 181 -8.62 3.18 2.05
N LEU A 182 -7.62 2.29 1.96
CA LEU A 182 -6.77 2.17 0.75
C LEU A 182 -7.61 1.81 -0.47
N GLN A 183 -8.56 0.89 -0.32
CA GLN A 183 -9.50 0.51 -1.37
C GLN A 183 -10.36 1.70 -1.82
N MET A 184 -10.89 2.51 -0.88
CA MET A 184 -11.65 3.71 -1.23
C MET A 184 -10.78 4.71 -2.01
N ILE A 185 -9.53 4.92 -1.59
CA ILE A 185 -8.60 5.80 -2.31
C ILE A 185 -8.37 5.27 -3.74
N ALA A 186 -8.13 3.98 -3.91
CA ALA A 186 -7.94 3.34 -5.22
C ALA A 186 -9.18 3.47 -6.11
N GLN A 187 -10.39 3.19 -5.58
CA GLN A 187 -11.65 3.35 -6.29
C GLN A 187 -11.90 4.81 -6.72
N TYR A 188 -11.67 5.77 -5.83
CA TYR A 188 -11.81 7.19 -6.14
C TYR A 188 -10.78 7.61 -7.19
N LYS A 189 -9.53 7.12 -7.08
CA LYS A 189 -8.50 7.35 -8.08
C LYS A 189 -8.90 6.84 -9.46
N LYS A 190 -9.42 5.61 -9.54
CA LYS A 190 -9.92 5.02 -10.80
C LYS A 190 -11.09 5.83 -11.38
N LYS A 191 -12.01 6.28 -10.53
CA LYS A 191 -13.22 7.01 -10.96
C LYS A 191 -12.95 8.46 -11.35
N TYR A 192 -12.11 9.17 -10.60
CA TYR A 192 -11.93 10.63 -10.73
C TYR A 192 -10.60 11.04 -11.33
N GLN A 193 -9.69 10.09 -11.58
CA GLN A 193 -8.41 10.28 -12.28
C GLN A 193 -7.51 11.41 -11.71
N PHE A 194 -7.61 11.72 -10.41
CA PHE A 194 -6.77 12.72 -9.77
C PHE A 194 -5.32 12.25 -9.58
N THR A 195 -4.41 13.17 -9.34
CA THR A 195 -3.04 12.87 -8.90
C THR A 195 -3.04 12.72 -7.39
N ALA A 196 -2.46 11.66 -6.86
CA ALA A 196 -2.36 11.44 -5.42
C ALA A 196 -0.92 11.55 -4.93
N VAL A 197 -0.72 12.19 -3.78
CA VAL A 197 0.52 12.09 -3.00
C VAL A 197 0.15 11.56 -1.63
N LEU A 198 0.68 10.41 -1.27
CA LEU A 198 0.31 9.68 -0.08
C LEU A 198 1.52 9.48 0.81
N ILE A 199 1.43 9.87 2.07
CA ILE A 199 2.39 9.47 3.09
C ILE A 199 1.89 8.21 3.75
N SER A 200 2.73 7.19 3.81
CA SER A 200 2.43 5.97 4.53
C SER A 200 3.69 5.36 5.14
N HIS A 201 3.49 4.64 6.22
CA HIS A 201 4.45 3.68 6.76
C HIS A 201 3.93 2.23 6.66
N GLU A 202 2.79 2.04 6.03
CA GLU A 202 2.09 0.76 5.86
C GLU A 202 2.60 0.02 4.60
N ILE A 203 3.87 -0.37 4.62
CA ILE A 203 4.49 -1.16 3.54
C ILE A 203 4.33 -2.65 3.87
N PRO A 204 4.01 -3.53 2.92
CA PRO A 204 3.89 -3.29 1.48
C PRO A 204 2.49 -2.89 0.98
N ASP A 205 1.49 -2.80 1.84
CA ASP A 205 0.08 -2.67 1.43
C ASP A 205 -0.19 -1.43 0.58
N VAL A 206 0.46 -0.30 0.91
CA VAL A 206 0.35 0.93 0.13
C VAL A 206 0.90 0.79 -1.30
N PHE A 207 1.81 -0.15 -1.54
CA PHE A 207 2.41 -0.36 -2.86
C PHE A 207 1.41 -0.84 -3.90
N PHE A 208 0.37 -1.56 -3.50
CA PHE A 208 -0.70 -2.00 -4.42
C PHE A 208 -1.48 -0.86 -5.08
N ILE A 209 -1.48 0.33 -4.48
CA ILE A 209 -2.13 1.51 -5.04
C ILE A 209 -1.14 2.54 -5.57
N SER A 210 0.17 2.29 -5.46
CA SER A 210 1.23 3.24 -5.78
C SER A 210 1.80 3.00 -7.17
N ASN A 211 1.92 4.05 -7.96
CA ASN A 211 2.67 4.02 -9.22
C ASN A 211 4.15 4.36 -8.99
N ARG A 212 4.45 5.11 -7.93
CA ARG A 212 5.79 5.61 -7.61
C ARG A 212 6.02 5.68 -6.12
N VAL A 213 7.20 5.29 -5.69
CA VAL A 213 7.68 5.37 -4.31
C VAL A 213 8.79 6.39 -4.23
N LEU A 214 8.73 7.25 -3.21
CA LEU A 214 9.80 8.15 -2.80
C LEU A 214 10.24 7.76 -1.39
N ALA A 215 11.48 7.36 -1.20
CA ALA A 215 12.02 7.02 0.12
C ALA A 215 12.77 8.22 0.71
N LEU A 216 12.25 8.76 1.81
CA LEU A 216 12.86 9.87 2.54
C LEU A 216 13.68 9.34 3.72
N TYR A 217 15.01 9.43 3.61
CA TYR A 217 15.96 8.98 4.62
C TYR A 217 17.12 9.96 4.74
N GLY A 218 17.64 10.17 5.95
CA GLY A 218 18.76 11.08 6.17
C GLY A 218 18.50 12.51 5.66
N LYS A 219 17.23 12.97 5.66
CA LYS A 219 16.78 14.29 5.15
C LYS A 219 16.77 14.42 3.62
N GLN A 220 17.05 13.36 2.88
CA GLN A 220 17.13 13.32 1.42
C GLN A 220 16.20 12.25 0.83
N ILE A 221 15.84 12.38 -0.45
CA ILE A 221 15.20 11.29 -1.18
C ILE A 221 16.31 10.36 -1.69
N VAL A 222 16.39 9.18 -1.07
CA VAL A 222 17.37 8.15 -1.39
C VAL A 222 16.90 7.18 -2.48
N PHE A 223 15.58 7.12 -2.72
CA PHE A 223 14.99 6.33 -3.79
C PHE A 223 13.82 7.08 -4.43
N GLN A 224 13.69 6.96 -5.76
CA GLN A 224 12.55 7.39 -6.54
C GLN A 224 12.35 6.44 -7.72
N GLY A 225 11.31 5.65 -7.69
CA GLY A 225 11.00 4.65 -8.73
C GLY A 225 9.67 3.94 -8.49
N PRO A 226 9.31 2.96 -9.33
CA PRO A 226 8.15 2.11 -9.10
C PRO A 226 8.38 1.18 -7.90
N PRO A 227 7.30 0.66 -7.26
CA PRO A 227 7.40 -0.22 -6.10
C PRO A 227 8.29 -1.45 -6.30
N GLU A 228 8.28 -2.04 -7.48
CA GLU A 228 9.05 -3.25 -7.83
C GLU A 228 10.56 -3.00 -7.86
N GLU A 229 10.98 -1.78 -8.19
CA GLU A 229 12.38 -1.38 -8.11
C GLU A 229 12.80 -1.07 -6.66
N PHE A 230 11.87 -0.56 -5.83
CA PHE A 230 12.14 -0.31 -4.42
C PHE A 230 12.42 -1.62 -3.66
N GLU A 231 11.76 -2.71 -4.02
CA GLU A 231 12.02 -4.02 -3.41
C GLU A 231 13.45 -4.54 -3.64
N LYS A 232 14.09 -4.12 -4.72
CA LYS A 232 15.48 -4.46 -5.09
C LYS A 232 16.50 -3.42 -4.64
N PHE A 233 16.04 -2.35 -4.00
CA PHE A 233 16.88 -1.24 -3.59
C PHE A 233 17.73 -1.61 -2.37
N ASP A 234 19.03 -1.84 -2.59
CA ASP A 234 20.00 -2.19 -1.54
C ASP A 234 20.50 -0.90 -0.83
N HIS A 235 19.93 -0.62 0.32
CA HIS A 235 20.24 0.58 1.10
C HIS A 235 19.90 0.36 2.59
N PRO A 236 20.68 0.89 3.55
CA PRO A 236 20.41 0.79 4.99
C PRO A 236 18.99 1.20 5.44
N PHE A 237 18.37 2.09 4.68
CA PHE A 237 16.97 2.47 4.88
C PHE A 237 15.99 1.29 4.75
N GLN A 238 16.30 0.33 3.87
CA GLN A 238 15.44 -0.85 3.69
C GLN A 238 15.47 -1.73 4.95
N ASP A 239 16.63 -1.89 5.57
CA ASP A 239 16.77 -2.63 6.82
C ASP A 239 15.98 -1.96 7.97
N GLU A 240 16.05 -0.64 8.10
CA GLU A 240 15.31 0.10 9.12
C GLU A 240 13.79 0.06 8.90
N ILE A 241 13.33 0.15 7.65
CA ILE A 241 11.90 -0.01 7.32
C ILE A 241 11.46 -1.44 7.58
N VAL A 242 12.19 -2.44 7.12
CA VAL A 242 11.89 -3.84 7.36
C VAL A 242 11.77 -4.10 8.86
N GLN A 243 12.67 -3.56 9.68
CA GLN A 243 12.57 -3.65 11.14
C GLN A 243 11.30 -3.00 11.71
N SER A 244 10.85 -1.87 11.14
CA SER A 244 9.63 -1.18 11.58
C SER A 244 8.34 -1.86 11.09
N LEU A 245 8.44 -2.65 10.01
CA LEU A 245 7.33 -3.35 9.36
C LEU A 245 7.13 -4.79 9.82
N GLU A 246 8.04 -5.29 10.66
CA GLU A 246 8.04 -6.69 11.09
C GLU A 246 6.70 -7.15 11.68
N ASN A 247 6.00 -6.29 12.40
CA ASN A 247 4.67 -6.62 12.93
C ASN A 247 3.59 -6.70 11.85
N PHE A 248 3.74 -5.97 10.74
CA PHE A 248 2.68 -5.85 9.73
C PHE A 248 2.61 -7.04 8.77
N ALA A 249 3.76 -7.56 8.35
CA ALA A 249 3.80 -8.76 7.51
C ALA A 249 3.17 -9.96 8.24
N GLU A 250 3.39 -10.08 9.56
CA GLU A 250 2.77 -11.11 10.40
C GLU A 250 1.25 -10.94 10.49
N GLU A 251 0.75 -9.73 10.63
CA GLU A 251 -0.70 -9.45 10.71
C GLU A 251 -1.43 -9.82 9.41
N LEU A 252 -0.83 -9.59 8.24
CA LEU A 252 -1.49 -9.87 6.97
C LEU A 252 -1.51 -11.37 6.64
N THR A 253 -0.36 -12.04 6.72
CA THR A 253 -0.20 -13.41 6.23
C THR A 253 -0.11 -14.44 7.37
N GLY A 254 0.15 -14.00 8.59
CA GLY A 254 0.43 -14.84 9.75
C GLY A 254 1.74 -15.61 9.66
N LEU A 255 2.63 -15.23 8.74
CA LEU A 255 3.96 -15.82 8.58
C LEU A 255 5.00 -15.06 9.42
N TYR A 256 6.21 -15.62 9.54
CA TYR A 256 7.28 -14.93 10.25
C TYR A 256 7.73 -13.69 9.49
N SER A 257 8.11 -12.62 10.22
CA SER A 257 8.85 -11.51 9.63
C SER A 257 10.20 -11.98 9.08
N ARG A 258 10.79 -11.24 8.13
CA ARG A 258 12.10 -11.60 7.55
C ARG A 258 13.18 -11.74 8.63
N ARG A 259 13.14 -10.92 9.67
CA ARG A 259 14.10 -10.98 10.79
C ARG A 259 13.92 -12.24 11.61
N HIS A 260 12.71 -12.59 12.03
CA HIS A 260 12.42 -13.80 12.77
C HIS A 260 12.75 -15.04 11.94
N PHE A 261 12.47 -15.01 10.64
CA PHE A 261 12.86 -16.04 9.70
C PHE A 261 14.39 -16.23 9.67
N LYS A 262 15.16 -15.14 9.56
CA LYS A 262 16.62 -15.15 9.55
C LYS A 262 17.22 -15.60 10.90
N ILE A 263 16.66 -15.09 12.00
CA ILE A 263 17.05 -15.51 13.36
C ILE A 263 16.81 -17.02 13.54
N ARG A 264 15.65 -17.49 13.12
CA ARG A 264 15.30 -18.91 13.23
C ARG A 264 16.20 -19.80 12.37
N TYR A 265 16.52 -19.37 11.15
CA TYR A 265 17.51 -20.02 10.32
C TYR A 265 18.87 -20.11 11.02
N GLN A 266 19.35 -19.01 11.59
CA GLN A 266 20.62 -18.94 12.30
C GLN A 266 20.63 -19.79 13.58
N SER A 267 19.52 -19.87 14.29
CA SER A 267 19.42 -20.68 15.51
C SER A 267 19.33 -22.17 15.24
N ASP A 268 18.51 -22.53 14.26
CA ASP A 268 18.09 -23.92 14.04
C ASP A 268 18.99 -24.67 13.06
N LEU A 269 19.54 -23.98 12.06
CA LEU A 269 20.25 -24.58 10.95
C LEU A 269 21.71 -24.13 10.80
N ALA A 270 22.01 -22.84 10.89
CA ALA A 270 23.34 -22.31 10.56
C ALA A 270 24.48 -22.80 11.50
N LYS A 271 24.15 -23.32 12.69
CA LYS A 271 25.10 -23.78 13.69
C LYS A 271 25.41 -25.31 13.61
N ARG A 272 24.73 -26.05 12.73
CA ARG A 272 24.87 -27.50 12.62
C ARG A 272 25.62 -27.84 11.35
N SER A 273 26.74 -28.52 11.44
CA SER A 273 27.73 -28.66 10.35
C SER A 273 27.33 -29.57 9.20
N ASP A 274 26.29 -30.42 9.32
CA ASP A 274 25.93 -31.45 8.33
C ASP A 274 24.44 -31.48 7.95
N ASP A 275 23.64 -30.57 8.43
CA ASP A 275 22.20 -30.62 8.17
C ASP A 275 21.84 -29.98 6.82
N SER A 276 21.12 -30.74 5.99
CA SER A 276 20.50 -30.23 4.77
C SER A 276 19.09 -29.75 5.05
N TYR A 277 18.63 -28.78 4.27
CA TYR A 277 17.27 -28.23 4.32
C TYR A 277 16.77 -27.93 2.90
N ALA A 278 15.47 -28.02 2.70
CA ALA A 278 14.86 -27.58 1.45
C ALA A 278 14.32 -26.15 1.58
N VAL A 279 14.51 -25.37 0.53
CA VAL A 279 13.95 -24.02 0.37
C VAL A 279 12.94 -24.05 -0.77
N LEU A 280 11.74 -23.48 -0.51
CA LEU A 280 10.73 -23.25 -1.53
C LEU A 280 10.49 -21.76 -1.64
N VAL A 281 10.46 -21.24 -2.87
CA VAL A 281 10.13 -19.85 -3.15
C VAL A 281 8.87 -19.83 -4.02
N PHE A 282 7.77 -19.38 -3.44
CA PHE A 282 6.48 -19.22 -4.12
C PHE A 282 6.39 -17.82 -4.71
N SER A 283 5.97 -17.72 -5.95
CA SER A 283 5.62 -16.45 -6.60
C SER A 283 4.19 -16.51 -7.09
N PHE A 284 3.49 -15.41 -6.93
CA PHE A 284 2.11 -15.24 -7.37
C PHE A 284 2.09 -14.24 -8.51
N ASP A 285 1.77 -14.73 -9.70
CA ASP A 285 1.67 -13.91 -10.88
C ASP A 285 0.26 -13.32 -10.98
N ASN A 286 0.14 -12.15 -11.63
CA ASN A 286 -1.12 -11.43 -11.83
C ASN A 286 -1.79 -10.84 -10.58
N MET A 287 -1.10 -10.70 -9.45
CA MET A 287 -1.66 -10.06 -8.26
C MET A 287 -2.04 -8.61 -8.49
N ASP A 288 -1.26 -7.86 -9.29
CA ASP A 288 -1.57 -6.48 -9.68
C ASP A 288 -2.84 -6.43 -10.52
N ALA A 289 -3.01 -7.37 -11.45
CA ALA A 289 -4.22 -7.48 -12.25
C ALA A 289 -5.46 -7.77 -11.39
N ILE A 290 -5.34 -8.54 -10.30
CA ILE A 290 -6.42 -8.74 -9.33
C ILE A 290 -6.74 -7.42 -8.62
N GLY A 291 -5.73 -6.69 -8.16
CA GLY A 291 -5.90 -5.38 -7.52
C GLY A 291 -6.58 -4.37 -8.43
N GLU A 292 -6.20 -4.34 -9.71
CA GLU A 292 -6.74 -3.42 -10.71
C GLU A 292 -8.12 -3.82 -11.24
N SER A 293 -8.33 -5.11 -11.50
CA SER A 293 -9.55 -5.60 -12.17
C SER A 293 -10.70 -5.91 -11.20
N VAL A 294 -10.38 -6.35 -9.98
CA VAL A 294 -11.36 -6.74 -8.97
C VAL A 294 -11.37 -5.75 -7.82
N SER A 295 -10.40 -5.84 -6.93
CA SER A 295 -10.17 -4.87 -5.86
C SER A 295 -8.86 -5.18 -5.12
N HIS A 296 -8.35 -4.17 -4.42
CA HIS A 296 -7.20 -4.33 -3.52
C HIS A 296 -7.47 -5.33 -2.38
N ASP A 297 -8.68 -5.35 -1.83
CA ASP A 297 -9.11 -6.30 -0.79
C ASP A 297 -9.08 -7.75 -1.31
N ALA A 298 -9.38 -7.95 -2.60
CA ALA A 298 -9.28 -9.22 -3.30
C ALA A 298 -7.83 -9.76 -3.26
N ALA A 299 -6.89 -8.95 -3.69
CA ALA A 299 -5.47 -9.32 -3.71
C ALA A 299 -4.97 -9.65 -2.29
N GLN A 300 -5.36 -8.86 -1.30
CA GLN A 300 -4.99 -9.13 0.10
C GLN A 300 -5.62 -10.40 0.65
N GLN A 301 -6.88 -10.68 0.32
CA GLN A 301 -7.53 -11.92 0.76
C GLN A 301 -6.84 -13.15 0.17
N VAL A 302 -6.42 -13.10 -1.10
CA VAL A 302 -5.59 -14.14 -1.70
C VAL A 302 -4.30 -14.34 -0.88
N LEU A 303 -3.58 -13.26 -0.56
CA LEU A 303 -2.34 -13.33 0.23
C LEU A 303 -2.56 -13.91 1.64
N ARG A 304 -3.64 -13.53 2.31
CA ARG A 304 -4.00 -14.09 3.64
C ARG A 304 -4.28 -15.57 3.57
N SER A 305 -5.10 -15.98 2.61
CA SER A 305 -5.44 -17.38 2.40
C SER A 305 -4.18 -18.18 2.11
N LEU A 306 -3.33 -17.70 1.20
CA LEU A 306 -2.04 -18.34 0.89
C LEU A 306 -1.13 -18.45 2.10
N GLY A 307 -0.94 -17.37 2.87
CA GLY A 307 -0.14 -17.41 4.10
C GLY A 307 -0.68 -18.44 5.11
N THR A 308 -2.00 -18.54 5.23
CA THR A 308 -2.66 -19.52 6.09
C THR A 308 -2.39 -20.97 5.64
N TYR A 309 -2.53 -21.24 4.34
CA TYR A 309 -2.28 -22.59 3.79
C TYR A 309 -0.80 -22.95 3.80
N ILE A 310 0.10 -22.00 3.51
CA ILE A 310 1.56 -22.21 3.64
C ILE A 310 1.88 -22.59 5.10
N ARG A 311 1.38 -21.85 6.07
CA ARG A 311 1.61 -22.17 7.49
C ARG A 311 1.00 -23.51 7.90
N LYS A 312 -0.19 -23.84 7.42
CA LYS A 312 -0.88 -25.11 7.69
C LYS A 312 -0.06 -26.32 7.20
N HIS A 313 0.42 -26.29 5.96
CA HIS A 313 1.11 -27.42 5.35
C HIS A 313 2.58 -27.50 5.73
N PHE A 314 3.31 -26.40 5.64
CA PHE A 314 4.75 -26.38 5.89
C PHE A 314 5.08 -26.19 7.38
N GLY A 315 4.28 -25.43 8.11
CA GLY A 315 4.44 -25.26 9.56
C GLY A 315 4.17 -26.55 10.34
N ALA A 316 3.24 -27.40 9.88
CA ALA A 316 2.92 -28.67 10.52
C ALA A 316 4.10 -29.67 10.54
N VAL A 317 5.03 -29.56 9.60
CA VAL A 317 6.25 -30.38 9.51
C VAL A 317 7.50 -29.68 10.05
N GLY A 318 7.33 -28.63 10.85
CA GLY A 318 8.44 -27.87 11.43
C GLY A 318 9.05 -26.83 10.50
N GLY A 319 8.52 -26.64 9.31
CA GLY A 319 8.93 -25.61 8.38
C GLY A 319 8.55 -24.20 8.88
N PHE A 320 9.23 -23.20 8.38
CA PHE A 320 8.94 -21.81 8.68
C PHE A 320 9.04 -20.95 7.43
N SER A 321 8.15 -20.00 7.34
CA SER A 321 7.92 -19.23 6.13
C SER A 321 7.89 -17.74 6.41
N THR A 322 8.29 -16.96 5.42
CA THR A 322 8.25 -15.50 5.47
C THR A 322 7.81 -14.94 4.12
N ARG A 323 7.22 -13.76 4.13
CA ARG A 323 6.95 -13.00 2.92
C ARG A 323 8.21 -12.23 2.51
N GLN A 324 8.71 -12.45 1.30
CA GLN A 324 9.91 -11.82 0.76
C GLN A 324 9.59 -10.50 0.06
N THR A 325 8.54 -10.51 -0.77
CA THR A 325 8.07 -9.34 -1.53
C THR A 325 6.54 -9.25 -1.49
N ILE A 326 5.93 -8.36 -2.25
CA ILE A 326 4.47 -8.23 -2.36
C ILE A 326 3.83 -9.56 -2.75
N ASN A 327 4.44 -10.28 -3.69
CA ASN A 327 3.91 -11.47 -4.32
C ASN A 327 4.82 -12.69 -4.18
N GLU A 328 5.81 -12.67 -3.28
CA GLU A 328 6.76 -13.77 -3.10
C GLU A 328 6.89 -14.20 -1.64
N PHE A 329 6.91 -15.51 -1.43
CA PHE A 329 7.07 -16.14 -0.12
C PHE A 329 8.22 -17.13 -0.16
N ALA A 330 9.04 -17.16 0.91
CA ALA A 330 10.07 -18.18 1.09
C ALA A 330 9.72 -19.08 2.27
N THR A 331 9.90 -20.36 2.10
CA THR A 331 9.69 -21.39 3.11
C THR A 331 10.95 -22.23 3.24
N ILE A 332 11.40 -22.45 4.47
CA ILE A 332 12.47 -23.41 4.79
C ILE A 332 11.84 -24.64 5.44
N LEU A 333 12.22 -25.82 4.96
CA LEU A 333 11.93 -27.10 5.57
C LEU A 333 13.24 -27.65 6.15
N PRO A 334 13.45 -27.56 7.49
CA PRO A 334 14.61 -28.12 8.14
C PRO A 334 14.64 -29.64 7.98
N PHE A 335 15.83 -30.20 7.80
CA PHE A 335 16.06 -31.66 7.76
C PHE A 335 15.29 -32.40 6.66
N SER A 336 14.84 -31.69 5.62
CA SER A 336 14.08 -32.28 4.51
C SER A 336 14.88 -32.22 3.21
N ASP A 337 14.68 -33.23 2.36
CA ASP A 337 15.17 -33.24 0.99
C ASP A 337 14.13 -32.65 0.00
N LEU A 338 14.51 -32.56 -1.27
CA LEU A 338 13.62 -32.01 -2.31
C LEU A 338 12.42 -32.91 -2.61
N ASP A 339 12.54 -34.24 -2.43
CA ASP A 339 11.43 -35.17 -2.69
C ASP A 339 10.35 -35.05 -1.60
N GLU A 340 10.78 -34.90 -0.36
CA GLU A 340 9.87 -34.65 0.75
C GLU A 340 9.19 -33.26 0.61
N ALA A 341 9.98 -32.24 0.27
CA ALA A 341 9.46 -30.91 0.01
C ALA A 341 8.39 -30.89 -1.10
N LYS A 342 8.63 -31.68 -2.16
CA LYS A 342 7.69 -31.84 -3.28
C LYS A 342 6.38 -32.52 -2.86
N ARG A 343 6.44 -33.56 -2.04
CA ARG A 343 5.22 -34.21 -1.51
C ARG A 343 4.37 -33.27 -0.67
N ILE A 344 5.00 -32.45 0.17
CA ILE A 344 4.27 -31.44 0.96
C ILE A 344 3.65 -30.38 0.05
N LEU A 345 4.40 -29.96 -0.98
CA LEU A 345 3.93 -29.00 -1.97
C LEU A 345 2.71 -29.52 -2.76
N ASP A 346 2.73 -30.77 -3.21
CA ASP A 346 1.60 -31.38 -3.92
C ASP A 346 0.33 -31.42 -3.05
N ASN A 347 0.47 -31.75 -1.75
CA ASN A 347 -0.64 -31.71 -0.80
C ASN A 347 -1.17 -30.27 -0.59
N PHE A 348 -0.27 -29.29 -0.48
CA PHE A 348 -0.65 -27.88 -0.39
C PHE A 348 -1.46 -27.45 -1.61
N VAL A 349 -1.01 -27.76 -2.82
CA VAL A 349 -1.72 -27.40 -4.07
C VAL A 349 -3.12 -28.00 -4.11
N GLN A 350 -3.25 -29.30 -3.80
CA GLN A 350 -4.56 -29.97 -3.81
C GLN A 350 -5.53 -29.38 -2.79
N ASP A 351 -5.06 -29.10 -1.57
CA ASP A 351 -5.89 -28.55 -0.51
C ASP A 351 -6.28 -27.10 -0.82
N PHE A 352 -5.32 -26.30 -1.32
CA PHE A 352 -5.56 -24.93 -1.71
C PHE A 352 -6.56 -24.82 -2.87
N GLN A 353 -6.45 -25.69 -3.88
CA GLN A 353 -7.41 -25.73 -5.00
C GLN A 353 -8.82 -26.08 -4.53
N LYS A 354 -8.97 -27.02 -3.58
CA LYS A 354 -10.29 -27.49 -3.11
C LYS A 354 -10.96 -26.55 -2.12
N GLN A 355 -10.21 -26.03 -1.16
CA GLN A 355 -10.74 -25.27 -0.04
C GLN A 355 -10.35 -23.80 -0.10
N GLY A 356 -9.08 -23.47 -0.35
CA GLY A 356 -8.58 -22.12 -0.36
C GLY A 356 -9.25 -21.24 -1.42
N MET A 357 -9.48 -21.80 -2.61
CA MET A 357 -10.19 -21.10 -3.68
C MET A 357 -11.67 -20.88 -3.35
N ALA A 358 -12.33 -21.84 -2.69
CA ALA A 358 -13.71 -21.68 -2.26
C ALA A 358 -13.83 -20.60 -1.18
N GLU A 359 -12.90 -20.54 -0.22
CA GLU A 359 -12.84 -19.48 0.79
C GLU A 359 -12.63 -18.09 0.17
N ILE A 360 -11.69 -17.98 -0.76
CA ILE A 360 -11.45 -16.76 -1.51
C ILE A 360 -12.72 -16.34 -2.26
N SER A 361 -13.33 -17.25 -3.01
CA SER A 361 -14.55 -16.97 -3.79
C SER A 361 -15.75 -16.58 -2.92
N SER A 362 -15.92 -17.17 -1.72
CA SER A 362 -17.02 -16.84 -0.82
C SER A 362 -16.95 -15.38 -0.32
N VAL A 363 -15.75 -14.93 0.02
CA VAL A 363 -15.52 -13.53 0.46
C VAL A 363 -15.79 -12.54 -0.68
N PHE A 364 -15.54 -12.94 -1.93
CA PHE A 364 -15.83 -12.10 -3.10
C PHE A 364 -17.30 -12.02 -3.43
N ASN A 365 -18.03 -13.11 -3.37
CA ASN A 365 -19.48 -13.17 -3.65
C ASN A 365 -20.30 -12.28 -2.71
N GLU A 366 -19.82 -12.01 -1.50
CA GLU A 366 -20.48 -11.11 -0.53
C GLU A 366 -20.21 -9.61 -0.80
N ARG A 367 -19.16 -9.25 -1.55
CA ARG A 367 -18.64 -7.86 -1.62
C ARG A 367 -18.47 -7.28 -3.02
N VAL A 368 -18.51 -8.08 -4.07
CA VAL A 368 -18.21 -7.65 -5.45
C VAL A 368 -19.34 -8.04 -6.37
N ASN A 369 -19.63 -7.19 -7.40
CA ASN A 369 -20.61 -7.47 -8.44
C ASN A 369 -20.44 -8.89 -9.00
N GLU A 370 -21.58 -9.58 -9.24
CA GLU A 370 -21.68 -10.99 -9.66
C GLU A 370 -20.86 -11.40 -10.91
N ASP A 371 -20.25 -10.45 -11.61
CA ASP A 371 -19.48 -10.65 -12.84
C ASP A 371 -17.95 -10.49 -12.68
N ALA A 372 -17.42 -10.25 -11.48
CA ALA A 372 -15.97 -10.10 -11.30
C ALA A 372 -15.30 -11.46 -11.17
N CYS A 373 -14.55 -11.82 -12.18
CA CYS A 373 -13.74 -13.04 -12.23
C CYS A 373 -12.26 -12.66 -12.37
N PHE A 374 -11.39 -13.41 -11.68
CA PHE A 374 -9.96 -13.19 -11.75
C PHE A 374 -9.22 -14.51 -11.81
N ASP A 375 -8.10 -14.48 -12.51
CA ASP A 375 -7.20 -15.61 -12.64
C ASP A 375 -5.86 -15.24 -12.01
N PHE A 376 -5.25 -16.17 -11.30
CA PHE A 376 -3.87 -16.05 -10.86
C PHE A 376 -3.13 -17.37 -11.00
N SER A 377 -1.81 -17.30 -11.09
CA SER A 377 -0.95 -18.48 -11.14
C SER A 377 0.04 -18.47 -9.99
N ILE A 378 0.41 -19.68 -9.57
CA ILE A 378 1.47 -19.88 -8.60
C ILE A 378 2.64 -20.56 -9.33
N SER A 379 3.81 -19.96 -9.21
CA SER A 379 5.08 -20.56 -9.61
C SER A 379 5.87 -20.90 -8.35
N VAL A 380 6.60 -22.01 -8.35
CA VAL A 380 7.46 -22.40 -7.24
C VAL A 380 8.84 -22.77 -7.74
N GLY A 381 9.84 -22.27 -7.05
CA GLY A 381 11.23 -22.72 -7.19
C GLY A 381 11.67 -23.49 -5.94
N MET A 382 12.47 -24.52 -6.11
CA MET A 382 12.99 -25.30 -5.00
C MET A 382 14.51 -25.41 -5.09
N ALA A 383 15.15 -25.39 -3.93
CA ALA A 383 16.59 -25.58 -3.80
C ALA A 383 16.92 -26.37 -2.53
N GLN A 384 17.97 -27.19 -2.62
CA GLN A 384 18.58 -27.81 -1.47
C GLN A 384 19.66 -26.91 -0.91
N GLY A 385 19.56 -26.58 0.38
CA GLY A 385 20.57 -25.82 1.10
C GLY A 385 21.36 -26.68 2.06
N GLN A 386 22.56 -26.22 2.38
CA GLN A 386 23.43 -26.78 3.45
C GLN A 386 23.75 -25.64 4.43
N SER A 387 23.97 -25.98 5.69
CA SER A 387 24.18 -25.06 6.79
C SER A 387 25.34 -24.05 6.62
N GLN A 388 26.26 -24.31 5.71
CA GLN A 388 27.41 -23.43 5.43
C GLN A 388 27.14 -22.39 4.33
N ILE A 389 25.99 -22.44 3.65
CA ILE A 389 25.64 -21.55 2.55
C ILE A 389 24.73 -20.44 3.11
N GLU A 390 24.99 -19.20 2.76
CA GLU A 390 24.08 -18.09 3.12
C GLU A 390 22.68 -18.35 2.57
N ILE A 391 21.67 -18.20 3.42
CA ILE A 391 20.27 -18.51 3.08
C ILE A 391 19.78 -17.69 1.89
N GLU A 392 20.22 -16.45 1.76
CA GLU A 392 19.90 -15.56 0.65
C GLU A 392 20.31 -16.17 -0.71
N SER A 393 21.50 -16.76 -0.77
CA SER A 393 21.99 -17.43 -2.00
C SER A 393 21.13 -18.65 -2.37
N VAL A 394 20.67 -19.42 -1.38
CA VAL A 394 19.79 -20.57 -1.61
C VAL A 394 18.40 -20.14 -2.07
N ILE A 395 17.88 -19.05 -1.47
CA ILE A 395 16.61 -18.43 -1.88
C ILE A 395 16.71 -17.91 -3.33
N GLU A 396 17.81 -17.24 -3.69
CA GLU A 396 18.02 -16.77 -5.06
C GLU A 396 18.13 -17.91 -6.06
N PHE A 397 18.82 -18.99 -5.71
CA PHE A 397 18.90 -20.16 -6.56
C PHE A 397 17.53 -20.82 -6.75
N ALA A 398 16.73 -20.96 -5.69
CA ALA A 398 15.35 -21.42 -5.79
C ALA A 398 14.52 -20.48 -6.67
N ARG A 399 14.67 -19.17 -6.51
CA ARG A 399 13.98 -18.14 -7.31
C ARG A 399 14.28 -18.26 -8.80
N PHE A 400 15.52 -18.57 -9.15
CA PHE A 400 15.94 -18.73 -10.55
C PHE A 400 15.34 -19.99 -11.20
N ASN A 401 15.09 -21.04 -10.41
CA ASN A 401 14.59 -22.34 -10.89
C ASN A 401 13.06 -22.48 -10.77
N LYS A 402 12.30 -21.37 -10.79
CA LYS A 402 10.85 -21.40 -10.69
C LYS A 402 10.19 -22.11 -11.87
N GLN A 403 9.20 -22.92 -11.55
CA GLN A 403 8.34 -23.59 -12.52
C GLN A 403 6.87 -23.29 -12.20
N PRO A 404 6.00 -23.17 -13.21
CA PRO A 404 4.57 -23.06 -12.99
C PRO A 404 4.07 -24.28 -12.20
N LEU A 405 3.34 -24.00 -11.12
CA LEU A 405 2.81 -25.05 -10.23
C LEU A 405 1.32 -25.24 -10.43
N ALA A 406 0.57 -24.15 -10.46
CA ALA A 406 -0.89 -24.20 -10.58
C ALA A 406 -1.42 -22.90 -11.16
N ASN A 407 -2.49 -23.03 -11.96
CA ASN A 407 -3.31 -21.91 -12.41
C ASN A 407 -4.67 -22.00 -11.74
N PHE A 408 -5.11 -20.90 -11.18
CA PHE A 408 -6.40 -20.80 -10.52
C PHE A 408 -7.29 -19.88 -11.35
N GLN A 409 -8.40 -20.44 -11.84
CA GLN A 409 -9.37 -19.73 -12.66
C GLN A 409 -10.69 -19.65 -11.91
N CYS A 410 -11.28 -18.48 -11.93
CA CYS A 410 -12.64 -18.29 -11.44
C CYS A 410 -13.63 -18.90 -12.44
N GLU A 411 -14.47 -19.83 -12.00
CA GLU A 411 -15.60 -20.29 -12.80
C GLU A 411 -16.69 -19.21 -12.84
N ALA A 412 -16.81 -18.50 -13.95
CA ALA A 412 -17.96 -17.63 -14.20
C ALA A 412 -19.25 -18.46 -14.11
N ARG A 413 -20.16 -18.11 -13.20
CA ARG A 413 -21.49 -18.73 -13.16
C ARG A 413 -22.16 -18.48 -14.50
N ARG A 414 -22.26 -19.53 -15.33
CA ARG A 414 -23.11 -19.49 -16.54
C ARG A 414 -24.53 -19.15 -16.09
N LYS A 415 -25.06 -18.01 -16.53
CA LYS A 415 -26.48 -17.72 -16.36
C LYS A 415 -27.24 -18.88 -16.97
N PRO A 416 -28.20 -19.51 -16.24
CA PRO A 416 -29.11 -20.46 -16.89
C PRO A 416 -29.84 -19.71 -17.99
N SER A 417 -29.73 -20.24 -19.18
CA SER A 417 -30.41 -19.79 -20.43
C SER A 417 -31.93 -19.82 -20.29
#